data_3381c54c757290e96aefeba0249e7c6f
#
_entry.id   3381c54c757290e96aefeba0249e7c6f
#
_cell.length_a   1.000
_cell.length_b   1.000
_cell.length_c   1.000
_cell.angle_alpha   90.00
_cell.angle_beta   90.00
_cell.angle_gamma   90.00
#
_symmetry.space_group_name_H-M   'P 1'
#
loop_
_entity.id
_entity.type
_entity.pdbx_description
1 polymer ?
#
loop_
_entity_poly.entity_id
_entity_poly.type
_entity_poly.pdbx_seq_one_letter_code
_entity_poly.pdbx_strand_id
1 'polypeptide(L)'
;PKVLKFIPGKAQDLRAYFLSMQYWLAGSEENIESLFCYLLSRYSSLHNSTKIEIKSPVEYPETGLYHPDLPKKITENISEIPFAKHSIGTVGLLLMRSYVLSGDTAHYDQVIRSLEAQGLKVIPAFAAGLDARPAINKYFVQNAKASIDTFLSLTGFSLVGGPAYNSSKAAEEALAELDVPYIAAHAIEFQNLNQWDKSDGGLNPIETTILVS
;
A
#
# COMPACT_ATOMS: atom_id res chain seq x y z
N PRO A 1 17.19 18.50 -4.94
CA PRO A 1 16.58 19.84 -4.70
C PRO A 1 17.37 20.74 -3.75
N LYS A 2 18.21 20.20 -2.84
CA LYS A 2 18.94 21.01 -1.83
C LYS A 2 19.87 22.07 -2.46
N VAL A 3 20.57 21.73 -3.54
CA VAL A 3 21.49 22.64 -4.25
C VAL A 3 20.73 23.78 -4.94
N LEU A 4 19.55 23.50 -5.52
CA LEU A 4 18.74 24.49 -6.22
C LEU A 4 18.17 25.59 -5.30
N LYS A 5 18.17 25.39 -3.99
CA LYS A 5 17.66 26.37 -3.01
C LYS A 5 18.39 27.73 -3.10
N PHE A 6 19.65 27.72 -3.51
CA PHE A 6 20.51 28.89 -3.52
C PHE A 6 20.61 29.57 -4.91
N ILE A 7 19.98 29.02 -5.94
CA ILE A 7 20.03 29.54 -7.30
C ILE A 7 18.71 30.28 -7.59
N PRO A 8 18.74 31.60 -7.89
CA PRO A 8 17.53 32.38 -8.19
C PRO A 8 16.95 32.09 -9.59
N GLY A 9 15.73 32.61 -9.83
CA GLY A 9 15.07 32.55 -11.12
C GLY A 9 14.49 31.19 -11.47
N LYS A 10 14.56 30.75 -12.72
CA LYS A 10 13.96 29.50 -13.23
C LYS A 10 14.39 28.24 -12.48
N ALA A 11 15.53 28.27 -11.79
CA ALA A 11 15.95 27.17 -10.92
C ALA A 11 15.01 26.96 -9.74
N GLN A 12 14.31 28.01 -9.29
CA GLN A 12 13.33 27.90 -8.22
C GLN A 12 12.05 27.19 -8.69
N ASP A 13 11.67 27.34 -9.96
CA ASP A 13 10.53 26.63 -10.53
C ASP A 13 10.85 25.14 -10.72
N LEU A 14 12.07 24.83 -11.14
CA LEU A 14 12.55 23.45 -11.20
C LEU A 14 12.59 22.81 -9.80
N ARG A 15 13.04 23.57 -8.79
CA ARG A 15 12.99 23.12 -7.40
C ARG A 15 11.55 22.87 -6.93
N ALA A 16 10.63 23.77 -7.29
CA ALA A 16 9.22 23.61 -6.96
C ALA A 16 8.62 22.37 -7.60
N TYR A 17 8.93 22.10 -8.85
CA TYR A 17 8.54 20.89 -9.55
C TYR A 17 9.03 19.63 -8.82
N PHE A 18 10.33 19.53 -8.51
CA PHE A 18 10.86 18.36 -7.81
C PHE A 18 10.28 18.16 -6.41
N LEU A 19 10.03 19.24 -5.65
CA LEU A 19 9.36 19.13 -4.36
C LEU A 19 7.92 18.67 -4.49
N SER A 20 7.20 19.21 -5.46
CA SER A 20 5.81 18.79 -5.74
C SER A 20 5.76 17.31 -6.13
N MET A 21 6.70 16.85 -6.94
CA MET A 21 6.81 15.43 -7.30
C MET A 21 7.15 14.54 -6.10
N GLN A 22 8.00 14.98 -5.18
CA GLN A 22 8.31 14.22 -3.97
C GLN A 22 7.06 14.01 -3.09
N TYR A 23 6.29 15.08 -2.85
CA TYR A 23 5.02 14.96 -2.12
C TYR A 23 4.03 14.04 -2.83
N TRP A 24 3.85 14.24 -4.15
CA TRP A 24 2.91 13.48 -4.96
C TRP A 24 3.24 11.98 -4.99
N LEU A 25 4.50 11.63 -5.26
CA LEU A 25 4.95 10.24 -5.38
C LEU A 25 4.92 9.48 -4.04
N ALA A 26 5.08 10.19 -2.92
CA ALA A 26 4.94 9.59 -1.60
C ALA A 26 3.47 9.25 -1.27
N GLY A 27 2.51 10.04 -1.79
CA GLY A 27 1.08 9.71 -1.84
C GLY A 27 0.35 9.58 -0.51
N SER A 28 0.96 9.95 0.63
CA SER A 28 0.28 9.93 1.93
C SER A 28 -0.57 11.19 2.13
N GLU A 29 -1.57 11.10 3.01
CA GLU A 29 -2.43 12.23 3.36
C GLU A 29 -1.62 13.47 3.75
N GLU A 30 -0.63 13.33 4.65
CA GLU A 30 0.22 14.43 5.10
C GLU A 30 1.11 15.00 3.99
N ASN A 31 1.55 14.19 3.03
CA ASN A 31 2.30 14.66 1.87
C ASN A 31 1.42 15.42 0.89
N ILE A 32 0.22 14.94 0.63
CA ILE A 32 -0.76 15.63 -0.23
C ILE A 32 -1.21 16.94 0.39
N GLU A 33 -1.51 16.98 1.70
CA GLU A 33 -1.79 18.22 2.43
C GLU A 33 -0.64 19.23 2.27
N SER A 34 0.61 18.77 2.52
CA SER A 34 1.80 19.61 2.41
C SER A 34 2.05 20.07 0.97
N LEU A 35 1.73 19.25 -0.04
CA LEU A 35 1.77 19.65 -1.45
C LEU A 35 0.84 20.82 -1.74
N PHE A 36 -0.43 20.72 -1.32
CA PHE A 36 -1.40 21.82 -1.50
C PHE A 36 -0.97 23.07 -0.76
N CYS A 37 -0.54 22.94 0.50
CA CYS A 37 0.00 24.06 1.27
C CYS A 37 1.19 24.73 0.58
N TYR A 38 2.10 23.93 0.03
CA TYR A 38 3.27 24.41 -0.74
C TYR A 38 2.88 25.17 -2.00
N LEU A 39 1.97 24.60 -2.80
CA LEU A 39 1.50 25.24 -4.03
C LEU A 39 0.73 26.53 -3.76
N LEU A 40 -0.15 26.54 -2.76
CA LEU A 40 -0.88 27.75 -2.36
C LEU A 40 0.07 28.83 -1.86
N SER A 41 1.07 28.48 -1.04
CA SER A 41 2.04 29.45 -0.53
C SER A 41 2.89 30.10 -1.63
N ARG A 42 3.12 29.38 -2.74
CA ARG A 42 4.00 29.82 -3.80
C ARG A 42 3.30 30.56 -4.94
N TYR A 43 2.07 30.11 -5.28
CA TYR A 43 1.38 30.54 -6.50
C TYR A 43 0.06 31.26 -6.24
N SER A 44 -0.40 31.32 -4.98
CA SER A 44 -1.64 32.01 -4.62
C SER A 44 -1.38 33.37 -3.97
N SER A 45 -2.25 34.35 -4.26
CA SER A 45 -2.29 35.63 -3.57
C SER A 45 -2.85 35.55 -2.14
N LEU A 46 -3.42 34.42 -1.74
CA LEU A 46 -3.94 34.15 -0.39
C LEU A 46 -2.83 34.06 0.68
N HIS A 47 -1.57 34.02 0.26
CA HIS A 47 -0.41 33.88 1.14
C HIS A 47 -0.27 34.99 2.22
N ASN A 48 -0.87 36.13 2.02
CA ASN A 48 -0.72 37.28 2.93
C ASN A 48 -1.62 37.23 4.17
N SER A 49 -2.56 36.33 4.27
CA SER A 49 -3.57 36.30 5.35
C SER A 49 -3.48 35.13 6.32
N THR A 50 -2.76 34.04 5.96
CA THR A 50 -2.71 32.85 6.80
C THR A 50 -1.29 32.26 6.79
N LYS A 51 -0.73 32.02 7.99
CA LYS A 51 0.57 31.36 8.14
C LYS A 51 0.39 29.87 7.86
N ILE A 52 0.65 29.47 6.62
CA ILE A 52 0.55 28.07 6.18
C ILE A 52 1.84 27.36 6.60
N GLU A 53 1.73 26.33 7.43
CA GLU A 53 2.86 25.47 7.80
C GLU A 53 3.07 24.44 6.69
N ILE A 54 4.28 24.44 6.11
CA ILE A 54 4.68 23.49 5.06
C ILE A 54 5.68 22.51 5.68
N LYS A 55 5.28 21.27 5.85
CA LYS A 55 6.16 20.21 6.33
C LYS A 55 7.04 19.71 5.19
N SER A 56 8.21 19.15 5.51
CA SER A 56 9.05 18.49 4.52
C SER A 56 8.39 17.20 4.02
N PRO A 57 8.67 16.76 2.77
CA PRO A 57 8.18 15.47 2.29
C PRO A 57 8.60 14.33 3.23
N VAL A 58 7.63 13.48 3.57
CA VAL A 58 7.84 12.27 4.35
C VAL A 58 8.08 11.12 3.38
N GLU A 59 9.18 10.42 3.56
CA GLU A 59 9.51 9.23 2.77
C GLU A 59 9.03 7.98 3.50
N TYR A 60 8.47 7.04 2.74
CA TYR A 60 7.98 5.75 3.23
C TYR A 60 8.78 4.61 2.63
N PRO A 61 8.94 3.50 3.36
CA PRO A 61 9.70 2.36 2.86
C PRO A 61 9.08 1.77 1.58
N GLU A 62 9.93 1.19 0.74
CA GLU A 62 9.47 0.48 -0.45
C GLU A 62 8.76 -0.84 -0.10
N THR A 63 9.20 -1.49 0.98
CA THR A 63 8.52 -2.66 1.56
C THR A 63 8.31 -2.43 3.04
N GLY A 64 7.14 -2.77 3.54
CA GLY A 64 6.81 -2.59 4.94
C GLY A 64 5.68 -3.50 5.40
N LEU A 65 5.38 -3.39 6.66
CA LEU A 65 4.28 -4.04 7.34
C LEU A 65 3.29 -2.98 7.81
N TYR A 66 2.03 -3.28 7.74
CA TYR A 66 0.94 -2.45 8.23
C TYR A 66 0.23 -3.16 9.40
N HIS A 67 -0.15 -2.43 10.44
CA HIS A 67 -1.06 -2.96 11.45
C HIS A 67 -1.86 -1.83 12.12
N PRO A 68 -3.19 -1.98 12.31
CA PRO A 68 -4.03 -0.93 12.90
C PRO A 68 -3.64 -0.53 14.32
N ASP A 69 -2.99 -1.39 15.09
CA ASP A 69 -2.57 -1.12 16.48
C ASP A 69 -1.17 -0.52 16.61
N LEU A 70 -0.40 -0.43 15.52
CA LEU A 70 0.88 0.25 15.57
C LEU A 70 0.67 1.76 15.73
N PRO A 71 1.48 2.44 16.54
CA PRO A 71 1.39 3.90 16.72
C PRO A 71 1.51 4.69 15.41
N LYS A 72 2.37 4.22 14.51
CA LYS A 72 2.60 4.81 13.18
C LYS A 72 1.93 4.04 12.05
N LYS A 73 1.13 3.02 12.35
CA LYS A 73 0.48 2.12 11.39
C LYS A 73 1.43 1.31 10.51
N ILE A 74 2.64 1.78 10.27
CA ILE A 74 3.64 1.19 9.37
C ILE A 74 4.94 0.94 10.14
N THR A 75 5.56 -0.21 9.86
CA THR A 75 6.89 -0.57 10.32
C THR A 75 7.62 -1.42 9.28
N GLU A 76 8.94 -1.49 9.37
CA GLU A 76 9.75 -2.47 8.63
C GLU A 76 10.16 -3.67 9.49
N ASN A 77 9.87 -3.61 10.78
CA ASN A 77 10.30 -4.62 11.75
C ASN A 77 9.14 -5.52 12.16
N ILE A 78 9.20 -6.78 11.79
CA ILE A 78 8.17 -7.78 12.09
C ILE A 78 7.96 -7.97 13.61
N SER A 79 8.96 -7.71 14.43
CA SER A 79 8.85 -7.85 15.89
C SER A 79 7.96 -6.78 16.55
N GLU A 80 7.64 -5.71 15.83
CA GLU A 80 6.74 -4.65 16.31
C GLU A 80 5.26 -4.98 16.09
N ILE A 81 4.96 -5.96 15.22
CA ILE A 81 3.58 -6.39 15.01
C ILE A 81 3.04 -7.04 16.29
N PRO A 82 1.85 -6.65 16.76
CA PRO A 82 1.30 -7.13 18.03
C PRO A 82 0.68 -8.53 17.90
N PHE A 83 1.53 -9.52 17.66
CA PHE A 83 1.07 -10.90 17.54
C PHE A 83 0.53 -11.46 18.86
N ALA A 84 -0.55 -12.24 18.77
CA ALA A 84 -1.01 -13.05 19.88
C ALA A 84 0.07 -14.07 20.30
N LYS A 85 0.16 -14.35 21.60
CA LYS A 85 1.15 -15.30 22.17
C LYS A 85 0.98 -16.73 21.65
N HIS A 86 -0.24 -17.12 21.33
CA HIS A 86 -0.60 -18.42 20.79
C HIS A 86 -1.39 -18.23 19.51
N SER A 87 -0.98 -18.87 18.45
CA SER A 87 -1.67 -18.87 17.16
C SER A 87 -1.78 -20.29 16.63
N ILE A 88 -2.86 -20.59 15.92
CA ILE A 88 -3.11 -21.87 15.26
C ILE A 88 -2.52 -21.93 13.85
N GLY A 89 -2.05 -20.81 13.33
CA GLY A 89 -1.43 -20.68 12.01
C GLY A 89 -1.04 -19.25 11.71
N THR A 90 -0.30 -19.05 10.63
CA THR A 90 0.24 -17.75 10.19
C THR A 90 -0.24 -17.43 8.78
N VAL A 91 -0.85 -16.28 8.59
CA VAL A 91 -1.29 -15.75 7.28
C VAL A 91 -0.34 -14.65 6.83
N GLY A 92 0.28 -14.82 5.66
CA GLY A 92 0.92 -13.74 4.94
C GLY A 92 -0.18 -12.97 4.19
N LEU A 93 -0.36 -11.69 4.52
CA LEU A 93 -1.40 -10.84 3.94
C LEU A 93 -0.72 -9.75 3.09
N LEU A 94 -0.97 -9.77 1.78
CA LEU A 94 -0.42 -8.76 0.87
C LEU A 94 -1.41 -7.63 0.64
N LEU A 95 -0.94 -6.40 0.84
CA LEU A 95 -1.72 -5.18 0.79
C LEU A 95 -1.21 -4.24 -0.31
N MET A 96 -2.08 -3.37 -0.82
CA MET A 96 -1.68 -2.26 -1.68
C MET A 96 -1.07 -1.13 -0.85
N ARG A 97 0.18 -0.77 -1.15
CA ARG A 97 0.89 0.33 -0.48
C ARG A 97 0.15 1.66 -0.59
N SER A 98 -0.48 1.94 -1.73
CA SER A 98 -1.23 3.18 -1.96
C SER A 98 -2.37 3.36 -0.97
N TYR A 99 -3.16 2.32 -0.68
CA TYR A 99 -4.24 2.38 0.32
C TYR A 99 -3.69 2.56 1.74
N VAL A 100 -2.57 1.89 2.05
CA VAL A 100 -1.91 2.05 3.35
C VAL A 100 -1.42 3.48 3.56
N LEU A 101 -0.82 4.11 2.54
CA LEU A 101 -0.29 5.48 2.63
C LEU A 101 -1.38 6.54 2.61
N SER A 102 -2.48 6.32 1.87
CA SER A 102 -3.62 7.24 1.83
C SER A 102 -4.52 7.16 3.08
N GLY A 103 -4.29 6.16 3.95
CA GLY A 103 -5.14 5.95 5.13
C GLY A 103 -6.48 5.27 4.85
N ASP A 104 -6.74 4.84 3.62
CA ASP A 104 -7.95 4.09 3.25
C ASP A 104 -7.79 2.60 3.58
N THR A 105 -7.75 2.29 4.87
CA THR A 105 -7.37 0.98 5.38
C THR A 105 -8.48 0.23 6.12
N ALA A 106 -9.70 0.77 6.18
CA ALA A 106 -10.78 0.18 6.96
C ALA A 106 -11.08 -1.28 6.58
N HIS A 107 -11.03 -1.61 5.29
CA HIS A 107 -11.21 -2.98 4.80
C HIS A 107 -10.04 -3.91 5.20
N TYR A 108 -8.80 -3.42 5.21
CA TYR A 108 -7.62 -4.16 5.69
C TYR A 108 -7.71 -4.41 7.20
N ASP A 109 -8.12 -3.38 7.96
CA ASP A 109 -8.31 -3.50 9.41
C ASP A 109 -9.30 -4.62 9.74
N GLN A 110 -10.43 -4.67 9.04
CA GLN A 110 -11.45 -5.70 9.25
C GLN A 110 -10.93 -7.10 8.90
N VAL A 111 -10.19 -7.27 7.82
CA VAL A 111 -9.58 -8.57 7.46
C VAL A 111 -8.58 -8.99 8.52
N ILE A 112 -7.65 -8.12 8.92
CA ILE A 112 -6.66 -8.40 9.97
C ILE A 112 -7.37 -8.82 11.26
N ARG A 113 -8.32 -8.01 11.74
CA ARG A 113 -9.09 -8.31 12.97
C ARG A 113 -9.86 -9.61 12.88
N SER A 114 -10.47 -9.91 11.74
CA SER A 114 -11.24 -11.14 11.57
C SER A 114 -10.35 -12.37 11.60
N LEU A 115 -9.17 -12.34 10.99
CA LEU A 115 -8.20 -13.42 11.03
C LEU A 115 -7.62 -13.61 12.44
N GLU A 116 -7.26 -12.53 13.12
CA GLU A 116 -6.75 -12.55 14.49
C GLU A 116 -7.81 -13.11 15.48
N ALA A 117 -9.08 -12.73 15.30
CA ALA A 117 -10.18 -13.25 16.10
C ALA A 117 -10.38 -14.78 15.97
N GLN A 118 -9.92 -15.35 14.83
CA GLN A 118 -9.89 -16.80 14.63
C GLN A 118 -8.61 -17.45 15.20
N GLY A 119 -7.75 -16.70 15.89
CA GLY A 119 -6.52 -17.23 16.47
C GLY A 119 -5.35 -17.33 15.47
N LEU A 120 -5.43 -16.64 14.35
CA LEU A 120 -4.36 -16.62 13.35
C LEU A 120 -3.38 -15.47 13.63
N LYS A 121 -2.11 -15.72 13.36
CA LYS A 121 -1.08 -14.69 13.25
C LYS A 121 -1.14 -14.09 11.85
N VAL A 122 -1.23 -12.77 11.74
CA VAL A 122 -1.29 -12.07 10.45
C VAL A 122 -0.02 -11.27 10.23
N ILE A 123 0.62 -11.45 9.08
CA ILE A 123 1.78 -10.66 8.64
C ILE A 123 1.33 -9.79 7.46
N PRO A 124 0.84 -8.57 7.71
CA PRO A 124 0.28 -7.71 6.66
C PRO A 124 1.41 -6.90 6.02
N ALA A 125 1.87 -7.33 4.85
CA ALA A 125 2.99 -6.74 4.13
C ALA A 125 2.54 -5.98 2.88
N PHE A 126 3.31 -4.98 2.48
CA PHE A 126 3.14 -4.25 1.23
C PHE A 126 4.47 -4.05 0.50
N ALA A 127 4.40 -3.85 -0.82
CA ALA A 127 5.53 -3.45 -1.65
C ALA A 127 5.21 -2.17 -2.42
N ALA A 128 6.24 -1.38 -2.73
CA ALA A 128 6.15 -0.30 -3.69
C ALA A 128 6.07 -0.87 -5.11
N GLY A 129 5.28 -0.20 -5.98
CA GLY A 129 5.06 -0.67 -7.34
C GLY A 129 4.17 -1.91 -7.39
N LEU A 130 4.31 -2.66 -8.47
CA LEU A 130 3.45 -3.80 -8.82
C LEU A 130 4.21 -5.14 -8.79
N ASP A 131 5.41 -5.17 -8.23
CA ASP A 131 6.17 -6.39 -7.96
C ASP A 131 6.17 -6.68 -6.46
N ALA A 132 5.44 -7.70 -6.05
CA ALA A 132 5.31 -8.07 -4.65
C ALA A 132 6.47 -8.91 -4.10
N ARG A 133 7.34 -9.45 -4.98
CA ARG A 133 8.43 -10.36 -4.57
C ARG A 133 9.35 -9.78 -3.49
N PRO A 134 9.73 -8.47 -3.50
CA PRO A 134 10.54 -7.91 -2.42
C PRO A 134 9.89 -8.03 -1.04
N ALA A 135 8.57 -7.81 -0.93
CA ALA A 135 7.84 -7.95 0.33
C ALA A 135 7.66 -9.42 0.73
N ILE A 136 7.34 -10.29 -0.24
CA ILE A 136 7.23 -11.75 -0.04
C ILE A 136 8.53 -12.29 0.54
N ASN A 137 9.66 -12.02 -0.12
CA ASN A 137 10.96 -12.52 0.30
C ASN A 137 11.40 -11.98 1.67
N LYS A 138 11.07 -10.71 1.96
CA LYS A 138 11.47 -10.07 3.22
C LYS A 138 10.64 -10.55 4.42
N TYR A 139 9.33 -10.77 4.24
CA TYR A 139 8.41 -10.98 5.36
C TYR A 139 7.76 -12.37 5.42
N PHE A 140 7.68 -13.09 4.29
CA PHE A 140 7.02 -14.40 4.23
C PHE A 140 8.00 -15.56 4.12
N VAL A 141 9.29 -15.26 3.91
CA VAL A 141 10.34 -16.26 3.82
C VAL A 141 11.35 -16.07 4.95
N GLN A 142 11.72 -17.16 5.64
CA GLN A 142 12.75 -17.17 6.65
C GLN A 142 13.63 -18.42 6.45
N ASN A 143 14.96 -18.25 6.42
CA ASN A 143 15.90 -19.35 6.19
C ASN A 143 15.57 -20.16 4.92
N ALA A 144 15.23 -19.48 3.83
CA ALA A 144 14.83 -20.06 2.54
C ALA A 144 13.62 -21.00 2.62
N LYS A 145 12.71 -20.80 3.58
CA LYS A 145 11.44 -21.51 3.73
C LYS A 145 10.33 -20.53 4.01
N ALA A 146 9.11 -20.85 3.59
CA ALA A 146 7.95 -20.09 3.99
C ALA A 146 7.83 -20.03 5.53
N SER A 147 7.59 -18.83 6.05
CA SER A 147 7.30 -18.56 7.46
C SER A 147 5.81 -18.35 7.72
N ILE A 148 4.99 -18.61 6.70
CA ILE A 148 3.54 -18.50 6.68
C ILE A 148 2.94 -19.85 6.32
N ASP A 149 1.70 -20.11 6.75
CA ASP A 149 0.94 -21.33 6.42
C ASP A 149 -0.02 -21.13 5.25
N THR A 150 -0.35 -19.88 4.94
CA THR A 150 -1.16 -19.50 3.77
C THR A 150 -0.85 -18.07 3.34
N PHE A 151 -1.04 -17.79 2.07
CA PHE A 151 -0.82 -16.48 1.47
C PHE A 151 -2.14 -15.91 0.95
N LEU A 152 -2.59 -14.79 1.51
CA LEU A 152 -3.77 -14.04 1.08
C LEU A 152 -3.34 -12.72 0.44
N SER A 153 -3.72 -12.50 -0.81
CA SER A 153 -3.49 -11.22 -1.52
C SER A 153 -4.78 -10.41 -1.57
N LEU A 154 -4.70 -9.15 -1.16
CA LEU A 154 -5.78 -8.15 -1.27
C LEU A 154 -5.42 -7.03 -2.26
N THR A 155 -4.43 -7.25 -3.12
CA THR A 155 -3.97 -6.19 -4.03
C THR A 155 -4.87 -6.00 -5.24
N GLY A 156 -5.61 -7.03 -5.63
CA GLY A 156 -6.43 -6.98 -6.85
C GLY A 156 -5.63 -7.00 -8.17
N PHE A 157 -4.32 -7.21 -8.09
CA PHE A 157 -3.41 -7.22 -9.24
C PHE A 157 -2.54 -8.47 -9.26
N SER A 158 -1.90 -8.71 -10.42
CA SER A 158 -0.85 -9.71 -10.54
C SER A 158 0.25 -9.51 -9.50
N LEU A 159 0.81 -10.62 -8.99
CA LEU A 159 1.90 -10.57 -8.01
C LEU A 159 3.20 -9.98 -8.58
N VAL A 160 3.41 -10.10 -9.88
CA VAL A 160 4.63 -9.64 -10.56
C VAL A 160 4.25 -8.89 -11.82
N GLY A 161 4.46 -7.58 -11.80
CA GLY A 161 4.21 -6.71 -12.93
C GLY A 161 3.10 -5.70 -12.66
N GLY A 162 2.42 -5.28 -13.71
CA GLY A 162 1.36 -4.29 -13.68
C GLY A 162 0.57 -4.29 -14.98
N PRO A 163 -0.33 -3.31 -15.20
CA PRO A 163 -1.22 -3.30 -16.36
C PRO A 163 -0.52 -3.38 -17.73
N ALA A 164 0.71 -2.90 -17.80
CA ALA A 164 1.52 -2.93 -19.03
C ALA A 164 2.47 -4.13 -19.14
N TYR A 165 2.69 -4.85 -18.05
CA TYR A 165 3.62 -5.97 -18.00
C TYR A 165 3.25 -6.91 -16.86
N ASN A 166 2.75 -8.07 -17.22
CA ASN A 166 2.45 -9.17 -16.29
C ASN A 166 3.33 -10.37 -16.62
N SER A 167 4.04 -10.87 -15.64
CA SER A 167 4.80 -12.11 -15.78
C SER A 167 4.14 -13.21 -14.97
N SER A 168 3.23 -13.96 -15.60
CA SER A 168 2.60 -15.13 -14.98
C SER A 168 3.63 -16.14 -14.52
N LYS A 169 4.66 -16.38 -15.36
CA LYS A 169 5.75 -17.30 -15.01
C LYS A 169 6.51 -16.89 -13.74
N ALA A 170 6.84 -15.60 -13.59
CA ALA A 170 7.53 -15.13 -12.40
C ALA A 170 6.61 -15.16 -11.15
N ALA A 171 5.30 -14.98 -11.32
CA ALA A 171 4.33 -15.14 -10.26
C ALA A 171 4.19 -16.63 -9.84
N GLU A 172 4.11 -17.54 -10.81
CA GLU A 172 4.10 -18.99 -10.56
C GLU A 172 5.36 -19.45 -9.83
N GLU A 173 6.55 -18.99 -10.26
CA GLU A 173 7.82 -19.30 -9.61
C GLU A 173 7.82 -18.83 -8.14
N ALA A 174 7.39 -17.58 -7.87
CA ALA A 174 7.32 -17.03 -6.52
C ALA A 174 6.31 -17.78 -5.62
N LEU A 175 5.18 -18.21 -6.16
CA LEU A 175 4.19 -19.01 -5.43
C LEU A 175 4.68 -20.46 -5.20
N ALA A 176 5.35 -21.04 -6.18
CA ALA A 176 5.94 -22.38 -6.06
C ALA A 176 7.06 -22.42 -5.02
N GLU A 177 7.88 -21.36 -4.93
CA GLU A 177 8.92 -21.24 -3.89
C GLU A 177 8.34 -21.13 -2.48
N LEU A 178 7.17 -20.49 -2.32
CA LEU A 178 6.49 -20.42 -1.03
C LEU A 178 5.86 -21.76 -0.65
N ASP A 179 5.35 -22.53 -1.62
CA ASP A 179 4.69 -23.84 -1.44
C ASP A 179 3.62 -23.84 -0.33
N VAL A 180 2.78 -22.79 -0.32
CA VAL A 180 1.64 -22.65 0.60
C VAL A 180 0.36 -22.33 -0.18
N PRO A 181 -0.84 -22.62 0.36
CA PRO A 181 -2.09 -22.21 -0.26
C PRO A 181 -2.12 -20.71 -0.55
N TYR A 182 -2.50 -20.35 -1.78
CA TYR A 182 -2.64 -18.96 -2.23
C TYR A 182 -4.11 -18.62 -2.49
N ILE A 183 -4.54 -17.49 -1.93
CA ILE A 183 -5.89 -16.95 -2.11
C ILE A 183 -5.77 -15.52 -2.61
N ALA A 184 -6.29 -15.25 -3.81
CA ALA A 184 -6.49 -13.89 -4.30
C ALA A 184 -7.90 -13.44 -3.94
N ALA A 185 -8.00 -12.34 -3.21
CA ALA A 185 -9.27 -11.71 -2.87
C ALA A 185 -9.28 -10.26 -3.37
N HIS A 186 -10.38 -9.89 -4.01
CA HIS A 186 -10.56 -8.55 -4.55
C HIS A 186 -11.50 -7.73 -3.67
N ALA A 187 -11.14 -6.48 -3.41
CA ALA A 187 -12.07 -5.49 -2.92
C ALA A 187 -13.04 -5.11 -4.06
N ILE A 188 -14.33 -5.04 -3.77
CA ILE A 188 -15.33 -4.47 -4.68
C ILE A 188 -15.35 -2.96 -4.44
N GLU A 189 -14.99 -2.17 -5.46
CA GLU A 189 -14.84 -0.71 -5.32
C GLU A 189 -16.04 0.08 -5.84
N PHE A 190 -16.63 -0.34 -6.97
CA PHE A 190 -17.69 0.38 -7.67
C PHE A 190 -19.09 -0.20 -7.44
N GLN A 191 -19.18 -1.25 -6.65
CA GLN A 191 -20.42 -1.94 -6.31
C GLN A 191 -20.34 -2.36 -4.84
N ASN A 192 -21.33 -2.01 -4.03
CA ASN A 192 -21.35 -2.50 -2.66
C ASN A 192 -21.93 -3.93 -2.58
N LEU A 193 -21.68 -4.61 -1.46
CA LEU A 193 -22.10 -6.00 -1.27
C LEU A 193 -23.60 -6.20 -1.43
N ASN A 194 -24.44 -5.25 -1.00
CA ASN A 194 -25.89 -5.33 -1.16
C ASN A 194 -26.33 -5.21 -2.63
N GLN A 195 -25.61 -4.41 -3.42
CA GLN A 195 -25.87 -4.29 -4.86
C GLN A 195 -25.44 -5.56 -5.59
N TRP A 196 -24.29 -6.13 -5.21
CA TRP A 196 -23.81 -7.40 -5.74
C TRP A 196 -24.77 -8.57 -5.43
N ASP A 197 -25.19 -8.69 -4.18
CA ASP A 197 -26.10 -9.75 -3.70
C ASP A 197 -27.48 -9.73 -4.42
N LYS A 198 -27.96 -8.53 -4.77
CA LYS A 198 -29.23 -8.34 -5.47
C LYS A 198 -29.13 -8.33 -6.99
N SER A 199 -27.93 -8.48 -7.51
CA SER A 199 -27.69 -8.42 -8.94
C SER A 199 -27.83 -9.81 -9.58
N ASP A 200 -28.77 -9.98 -10.48
CA ASP A 200 -28.93 -11.20 -11.26
C ASP A 200 -27.69 -11.51 -12.13
N GLY A 201 -26.93 -10.48 -12.51
CA GLY A 201 -25.70 -10.56 -13.30
C GLY A 201 -24.41 -10.70 -12.47
N GLY A 202 -24.50 -10.67 -11.14
CA GLY A 202 -23.34 -10.67 -10.26
C GLY A 202 -22.60 -9.33 -10.24
N LEU A 203 -21.31 -9.35 -10.58
CA LEU A 203 -20.49 -8.13 -10.64
C LEU A 203 -20.94 -7.20 -11.79
N ASN A 204 -20.86 -5.90 -11.57
CA ASN A 204 -21.12 -4.93 -12.61
C ASN A 204 -20.02 -4.96 -13.71
N PRO A 205 -20.25 -4.39 -14.89
CA PRO A 205 -19.28 -4.46 -15.99
C PRO A 205 -17.91 -3.81 -15.66
N ILE A 206 -17.87 -2.79 -14.79
CA ILE A 206 -16.63 -2.12 -14.41
C ILE A 206 -15.79 -3.05 -13.53
N GLU A 207 -16.40 -3.60 -12.47
CA GLU A 207 -15.75 -4.57 -11.58
C GLU A 207 -15.27 -5.80 -12.38
N THR A 208 -16.11 -6.31 -13.28
CA THR A 208 -15.75 -7.45 -14.13
C THR A 208 -14.54 -7.13 -15.02
N THR A 209 -14.49 -5.93 -15.60
CA THR A 209 -13.35 -5.52 -16.44
C THR A 209 -12.06 -5.44 -15.63
N ILE A 210 -12.11 -4.92 -14.42
CA ILE A 210 -10.93 -4.84 -13.55
C ILE A 210 -10.44 -6.22 -13.14
N LEU A 211 -11.36 -7.15 -12.86
CA LEU A 211 -11.01 -8.51 -12.42
C LEU A 211 -10.38 -9.38 -13.52
N VAL A 212 -10.67 -9.11 -14.80
CA VAL A 212 -10.18 -9.91 -15.92
C VAL A 212 -9.03 -9.26 -16.68
N SER A 213 -8.64 -8.04 -16.33
CA SER A 213 -7.52 -7.32 -16.93
C SER A 213 -6.20 -7.62 -16.25
#